data_a6959ea8ae33e913efdc0a680c953605
#
_entry.id   a6959ea8ae33e913efdc0a680c953605
#
_cell.length_a   1.000
_cell.length_b   1.000
_cell.length_c   1.000
_cell.angle_alpha   90.00
_cell.angle_beta   90.00
_cell.angle_gamma   90.00
#
_symmetry.space_group_name_H-M   'P 1'
#
loop_
_entity.id
_entity.type
_entity.pdbx_description
1 polymer ?
#
loop_
_entity_poly.entity_id
_entity_poly.type
_entity_poly.pdbx_seq_one_letter_code
_entity_poly.pdbx_strand_id
1 'polypeptide(L)'
;MLVGYARISTPDQALDLQLDALKQVGCERWFTDIASGAKSDRPGLSDAMNFVRKDDVLVVWKLDRLGRSLSHLIETITLLNEQGVGFKSLSESLDTTTSGGRLIFNIFGAIAEFERGLIQERTHAGLKAARARGRKGGRRHALTAQKIAMGKQLAADPNHSITEICKLLGCSQATYYRFIHSSTLLAVPQEATASISETSPDGSTESSLLQSRVIAEGTA
;
A
#
# COMPACT_ATOMS: atom_id res chain seq x y z
N MET A 1 -2.80 7.84 -36.29
CA MET A 1 -2.37 6.56 -36.88
C MET A 1 -2.75 5.40 -35.98
N LEU A 2 -2.72 4.13 -36.47
CA LEU A 2 -2.92 2.93 -35.65
C LEU A 2 -1.57 2.31 -35.30
N VAL A 3 -1.30 2.17 -33.99
CA VAL A 3 -0.06 1.59 -33.46
C VAL A 3 -0.38 0.30 -32.74
N GLY A 4 0.19 -0.80 -33.17
CA GLY A 4 -0.05 -2.13 -32.61
C GLY A 4 0.88 -2.44 -31.44
N TYR A 5 0.37 -3.17 -30.42
CA TYR A 5 1.18 -3.78 -29.39
C TYR A 5 0.82 -5.25 -29.25
N ALA A 6 1.82 -6.11 -29.26
CA ALA A 6 1.68 -7.56 -29.11
C ALA A 6 2.60 -8.09 -28.00
N ARG A 7 2.11 -9.06 -27.23
CA ARG A 7 2.87 -9.69 -26.14
C ARG A 7 2.69 -11.20 -26.14
N ILE A 8 3.80 -11.92 -25.98
CA ILE A 8 3.80 -13.36 -25.75
C ILE A 8 4.51 -13.70 -24.44
N SER A 9 4.13 -14.81 -23.82
CA SER A 9 4.79 -15.31 -22.61
C SER A 9 5.93 -16.28 -22.91
N THR A 10 5.88 -16.97 -24.03
CA THR A 10 6.89 -17.90 -24.53
C THR A 10 7.08 -17.72 -26.03
N PRO A 11 8.29 -17.93 -26.58
CA PRO A 11 8.57 -17.79 -28.03
C PRO A 11 7.69 -18.69 -28.91
N ASP A 12 7.26 -19.84 -28.39
CA ASP A 12 6.43 -20.82 -29.12
C ASP A 12 4.96 -20.41 -29.25
N GLN A 13 4.52 -19.35 -28.56
CA GLN A 13 3.15 -18.84 -28.73
C GLN A 13 3.09 -17.95 -29.97
N ALA A 14 2.03 -18.18 -30.77
CA ALA A 14 1.84 -17.53 -32.05
C ALA A 14 1.80 -15.99 -31.96
N LEU A 15 2.98 -15.34 -31.96
CA LEU A 15 3.11 -13.90 -32.15
C LEU A 15 2.52 -13.49 -33.50
N ASP A 16 2.70 -14.35 -34.50
CA ASP A 16 2.24 -14.13 -35.86
C ASP A 16 0.73 -13.90 -35.94
N LEU A 17 -0.07 -14.66 -35.19
CA LEU A 17 -1.52 -14.46 -35.15
C LEU A 17 -1.89 -13.05 -34.63
N GLN A 18 -1.17 -12.54 -33.62
CA GLN A 18 -1.40 -11.19 -33.11
C GLN A 18 -0.99 -10.14 -34.14
N LEU A 19 0.19 -10.31 -34.73
CA LEU A 19 0.72 -9.38 -35.74
C LEU A 19 -0.16 -9.36 -36.99
N ASP A 20 -0.65 -10.50 -37.44
CA ASP A 20 -1.54 -10.58 -38.60
C ASP A 20 -2.89 -9.88 -38.31
N ALA A 21 -3.46 -10.07 -37.12
CA ALA A 21 -4.66 -9.35 -36.71
C ALA A 21 -4.43 -7.82 -36.65
N LEU A 22 -3.26 -7.38 -36.13
CA LEU A 22 -2.90 -5.96 -36.10
C LEU A 22 -2.69 -5.38 -37.51
N LYS A 23 -2.04 -6.11 -38.40
CA LYS A 23 -1.87 -5.70 -39.81
C LYS A 23 -3.21 -5.61 -40.53
N GLN A 24 -4.09 -6.60 -40.31
CA GLN A 24 -5.43 -6.66 -40.95
C GLN A 24 -6.30 -5.43 -40.58
N VAL A 25 -6.14 -4.90 -39.36
CA VAL A 25 -6.84 -3.68 -38.92
C VAL A 25 -6.18 -2.39 -39.45
N GLY A 26 -4.99 -2.51 -40.05
CA GLY A 26 -4.28 -1.38 -40.65
C GLY A 26 -3.31 -0.69 -39.68
N CYS A 27 -2.74 -1.41 -38.69
CA CYS A 27 -1.65 -0.85 -37.88
C CYS A 27 -0.44 -0.58 -38.78
N GLU A 28 0.06 0.64 -38.75
CA GLU A 28 1.20 1.10 -39.53
C GLU A 28 2.54 0.74 -38.86
N ARG A 29 2.51 0.62 -37.52
CA ARG A 29 3.66 0.27 -36.69
C ARG A 29 3.22 -0.61 -35.54
N TRP A 30 4.10 -1.51 -35.10
CA TRP A 30 3.85 -2.38 -33.93
C TRP A 30 5.10 -2.55 -33.08
N PHE A 31 4.87 -2.75 -31.80
CA PHE A 31 5.86 -3.03 -30.77
C PHE A 31 5.56 -4.39 -30.14
N THR A 32 6.61 -5.12 -29.77
CA THR A 32 6.44 -6.48 -29.25
C THR A 32 7.25 -6.67 -27.99
N ASP A 33 6.70 -7.47 -27.06
CA ASP A 33 7.39 -7.93 -25.86
C ASP A 33 7.31 -9.46 -25.73
N ILE A 34 8.40 -10.05 -25.28
CA ILE A 34 8.45 -11.44 -24.81
C ILE A 34 8.58 -11.36 -23.29
N ALA A 35 7.46 -11.45 -22.58
CA ALA A 35 7.41 -11.22 -21.16
C ALA A 35 6.47 -12.18 -20.46
N SER A 36 7.02 -13.03 -19.58
CA SER A 36 6.27 -13.94 -18.72
C SER A 36 6.17 -13.39 -17.29
N GLY A 37 4.96 -13.46 -16.68
CA GLY A 37 4.71 -13.13 -15.28
C GLY A 37 4.67 -11.64 -14.94
N ALA A 38 4.50 -11.36 -13.64
CA ALA A 38 4.20 -10.02 -13.12
C ALA A 38 5.42 -9.06 -13.05
N LYS A 39 6.65 -9.60 -13.09
CA LYS A 39 7.90 -8.84 -12.85
C LYS A 39 8.75 -8.60 -14.09
N SER A 40 8.30 -9.03 -15.26
CA SER A 40 9.07 -8.89 -16.48
C SER A 40 8.98 -7.46 -17.01
N ASP A 41 10.13 -6.86 -17.35
CA ASP A 41 10.18 -5.58 -18.02
C ASP A 41 9.51 -5.67 -19.39
N ARG A 42 8.90 -4.58 -19.82
CA ARG A 42 8.20 -4.46 -21.11
C ARG A 42 8.73 -3.26 -21.88
N PRO A 43 9.94 -3.37 -22.43
CA PRO A 43 10.52 -2.29 -23.21
C PRO A 43 9.66 -1.94 -24.42
N GLY A 44 9.09 -2.95 -25.10
CA GLY A 44 8.21 -2.71 -26.24
C GLY A 44 6.93 -1.92 -25.88
N LEU A 45 6.32 -2.16 -24.70
CA LEU A 45 5.21 -1.34 -24.24
C LEU A 45 5.66 0.10 -23.93
N SER A 46 6.79 0.26 -23.23
CA SER A 46 7.37 1.58 -22.97
C SER A 46 7.66 2.34 -24.24
N ASP A 47 8.23 1.68 -25.23
CA ASP A 47 8.52 2.28 -26.54
C ASP A 47 7.24 2.66 -27.28
N ALA A 48 6.22 1.80 -27.23
CA ALA A 48 4.89 2.11 -27.77
C ALA A 48 4.28 3.34 -27.13
N MET A 49 4.28 3.42 -25.79
CA MET A 49 3.75 4.57 -25.02
C MET A 49 4.51 5.87 -25.30
N ASN A 50 5.82 5.79 -25.52
CA ASN A 50 6.64 6.96 -25.89
C ASN A 50 6.49 7.37 -27.35
N PHE A 51 6.07 6.46 -28.21
CA PHE A 51 5.92 6.67 -29.64
C PHE A 51 4.58 7.32 -30.00
N VAL A 52 3.48 6.86 -29.36
CA VAL A 52 2.13 7.33 -29.67
C VAL A 52 1.96 8.82 -29.32
N ARG A 53 1.18 9.52 -30.13
CA ARG A 53 0.90 10.94 -29.98
C ARG A 53 -0.61 11.16 -29.91
N LYS A 54 -1.00 12.37 -29.56
CA LYS A 54 -2.39 12.77 -29.60
C LYS A 54 -3.04 12.39 -30.93
N ASP A 55 -4.26 11.89 -30.85
CA ASP A 55 -5.08 11.40 -31.98
C ASP A 55 -4.60 10.07 -32.60
N ASP A 56 -3.52 9.44 -32.07
CA ASP A 56 -3.17 8.07 -32.40
C ASP A 56 -4.06 7.08 -31.62
N VAL A 57 -4.08 5.82 -32.06
CA VAL A 57 -4.82 4.74 -31.38
C VAL A 57 -3.87 3.57 -31.13
N LEU A 58 -3.70 3.20 -29.87
CA LEU A 58 -2.99 1.99 -29.49
C LEU A 58 -3.92 0.78 -29.65
N VAL A 59 -3.53 -0.18 -30.46
CA VAL A 59 -4.32 -1.36 -30.78
C VAL A 59 -3.66 -2.61 -30.21
N VAL A 60 -4.43 -3.45 -29.53
CA VAL A 60 -4.00 -4.76 -29.04
C VAL A 60 -4.95 -5.86 -29.53
N TRP A 61 -4.46 -7.08 -29.65
CA TRP A 61 -5.31 -8.21 -30.00
C TRP A 61 -6.32 -8.54 -28.89
N LYS A 62 -5.83 -8.58 -27.61
CA LYS A 62 -6.65 -8.83 -26.40
C LYS A 62 -6.20 -7.95 -25.24
N LEU A 63 -7.10 -7.66 -24.32
CA LEU A 63 -6.84 -6.86 -23.11
C LEU A 63 -5.73 -7.47 -22.23
N ASP A 64 -5.66 -8.81 -22.16
CA ASP A 64 -4.64 -9.51 -21.38
C ASP A 64 -3.22 -9.35 -21.93
N ARG A 65 -3.08 -8.90 -23.18
CA ARG A 65 -1.78 -8.56 -23.77
C ARG A 65 -1.26 -7.24 -23.23
N LEU A 66 -2.12 -6.26 -22.97
CA LEU A 66 -1.75 -4.96 -22.41
C LEU A 66 -1.63 -5.02 -20.88
N GLY A 67 -2.67 -5.44 -20.19
CA GLY A 67 -2.72 -5.48 -18.72
C GLY A 67 -2.10 -6.74 -18.10
N ARG A 68 -1.47 -6.60 -16.93
CA ARG A 68 -1.07 -7.71 -16.05
C ARG A 68 -2.12 -7.99 -14.97
N SER A 69 -2.94 -6.99 -14.73
CA SER A 69 -4.10 -6.99 -13.84
C SER A 69 -5.10 -5.99 -14.36
N LEU A 70 -6.33 -6.07 -13.87
CA LEU A 70 -7.36 -5.09 -14.23
C LEU A 70 -6.94 -3.66 -13.84
N SER A 71 -6.36 -3.49 -12.65
CA SER A 71 -5.85 -2.17 -12.21
C SER A 71 -4.78 -1.61 -13.15
N HIS A 72 -3.79 -2.42 -13.52
CA HIS A 72 -2.74 -1.98 -14.46
C HIS A 72 -3.28 -1.68 -15.86
N LEU A 73 -4.28 -2.43 -16.33
CA LEU A 73 -4.95 -2.17 -17.60
C LEU A 73 -5.63 -0.79 -17.57
N ILE A 74 -6.38 -0.52 -16.52
CA ILE A 74 -7.09 0.76 -16.33
C ILE A 74 -6.09 1.92 -16.23
N GLU A 75 -5.04 1.79 -15.44
CA GLU A 75 -3.98 2.79 -15.31
C GLU A 75 -3.35 3.12 -16.67
N THR A 76 -3.01 2.08 -17.46
CA THR A 76 -2.40 2.26 -18.78
C THR A 76 -3.34 2.98 -19.75
N ILE A 77 -4.61 2.57 -19.81
CA ILE A 77 -5.58 3.20 -20.73
C ILE A 77 -5.94 4.62 -20.26
N THR A 78 -5.98 4.88 -18.95
CA THR A 78 -6.18 6.24 -18.42
C THR A 78 -5.05 7.15 -18.84
N LEU A 79 -3.79 6.72 -18.73
CA LEU A 79 -2.62 7.48 -19.20
C LEU A 79 -2.68 7.77 -20.70
N LEU A 80 -3.11 6.80 -21.51
CA LEU A 80 -3.32 7.03 -22.96
C LEU A 80 -4.39 8.09 -23.20
N ASN A 81 -5.52 8.01 -22.51
CA ASN A 81 -6.61 9.00 -22.64
C ASN A 81 -6.18 10.40 -22.21
N GLU A 82 -5.38 10.54 -21.15
CA GLU A 82 -4.81 11.82 -20.70
C GLU A 82 -3.88 12.46 -21.75
N GLN A 83 -3.18 11.61 -22.51
CA GLN A 83 -2.35 12.04 -23.64
C GLN A 83 -3.15 12.28 -24.92
N GLY A 84 -4.46 12.05 -24.90
CA GLY A 84 -5.32 12.17 -26.07
C GLY A 84 -5.15 11.02 -27.08
N VAL A 85 -4.64 9.86 -26.63
CA VAL A 85 -4.44 8.65 -27.42
C VAL A 85 -5.62 7.71 -27.21
N GLY A 86 -6.21 7.23 -28.30
CA GLY A 86 -7.25 6.21 -28.26
C GLY A 86 -6.69 4.82 -27.95
N PHE A 87 -7.55 3.94 -27.44
CA PHE A 87 -7.22 2.53 -27.21
C PHE A 87 -8.25 1.61 -27.86
N LYS A 88 -7.76 0.53 -28.51
CA LYS A 88 -8.62 -0.47 -29.14
C LYS A 88 -8.16 -1.88 -28.86
N SER A 89 -9.08 -2.74 -28.39
CA SER A 89 -8.89 -4.18 -28.29
C SER A 89 -9.75 -4.90 -29.33
N LEU A 90 -9.12 -5.79 -30.10
CA LEU A 90 -9.79 -6.44 -31.23
C LEU A 90 -10.72 -7.56 -30.78
N SER A 91 -10.30 -8.36 -29.81
CA SER A 91 -11.06 -9.54 -29.36
C SER A 91 -12.29 -9.16 -28.56
N GLU A 92 -12.18 -8.18 -27.66
CA GLU A 92 -13.27 -7.70 -26.82
C GLU A 92 -14.09 -6.58 -27.47
N SER A 93 -13.73 -6.18 -28.70
CA SER A 93 -14.40 -5.07 -29.41
C SER A 93 -14.51 -3.79 -28.58
N LEU A 94 -13.53 -3.54 -27.71
CA LEU A 94 -13.44 -2.32 -26.91
C LEU A 94 -12.69 -1.24 -27.69
N ASP A 95 -13.34 -0.08 -27.90
CA ASP A 95 -12.76 1.04 -28.64
C ASP A 95 -13.06 2.34 -27.90
N THR A 96 -12.06 2.91 -27.21
CA THR A 96 -12.24 4.13 -26.40
C THR A 96 -12.36 5.39 -27.27
N THR A 97 -12.19 5.32 -28.59
CA THR A 97 -12.45 6.45 -29.47
C THR A 97 -13.95 6.70 -29.65
N THR A 98 -14.79 5.67 -29.39
CA THR A 98 -16.24 5.75 -29.43
C THR A 98 -16.82 6.12 -28.06
N SER A 99 -17.99 6.74 -28.04
CA SER A 99 -18.70 7.06 -26.78
C SER A 99 -19.09 5.81 -26.00
N GLY A 100 -19.53 4.75 -26.70
CA GLY A 100 -19.86 3.46 -26.09
C GLY A 100 -18.65 2.77 -25.46
N GLY A 101 -17.53 2.73 -26.17
CA GLY A 101 -16.29 2.15 -25.64
C GLY A 101 -15.75 2.92 -24.45
N ARG A 102 -15.83 4.25 -24.44
CA ARG A 102 -15.47 5.06 -23.25
C ARG A 102 -16.38 4.76 -22.06
N LEU A 103 -17.69 4.61 -22.29
CA LEU A 103 -18.61 4.23 -21.22
C LEU A 103 -18.26 2.86 -20.62
N ILE A 104 -18.03 1.86 -21.45
CA ILE A 104 -17.62 0.51 -21.00
C ILE A 104 -16.32 0.58 -20.23
N PHE A 105 -15.32 1.34 -20.70
CA PHE A 105 -14.05 1.53 -20.00
C PHE A 105 -14.25 2.18 -18.61
N ASN A 106 -15.07 3.20 -18.51
CA ASN A 106 -15.38 3.86 -17.23
C ASN A 106 -16.08 2.91 -16.24
N ILE A 107 -16.94 2.01 -16.73
CA ILE A 107 -17.55 0.97 -15.90
C ILE A 107 -16.51 0.00 -15.35
N PHE A 108 -15.55 -0.46 -16.17
CA PHE A 108 -14.45 -1.30 -15.70
C PHE A 108 -13.59 -0.56 -14.67
N GLY A 109 -13.36 0.75 -14.85
CA GLY A 109 -12.67 1.60 -13.88
C GLY A 109 -13.36 1.62 -12.52
N ALA A 110 -14.66 1.85 -12.52
CA ALA A 110 -15.48 1.86 -11.30
C ALA A 110 -15.51 0.50 -10.60
N ILE A 111 -15.58 -0.60 -11.35
CA ILE A 111 -15.53 -1.96 -10.79
C ILE A 111 -14.18 -2.22 -10.12
N ALA A 112 -13.07 -1.85 -10.75
CA ALA A 112 -11.74 -2.05 -10.18
C ALA A 112 -11.50 -1.22 -8.93
N GLU A 113 -12.01 0.01 -8.89
CA GLU A 113 -11.96 0.85 -7.69
C GLU A 113 -12.78 0.25 -6.55
N PHE A 114 -13.97 -0.24 -6.85
CA PHE A 114 -14.82 -0.94 -5.90
C PHE A 114 -14.14 -2.19 -5.33
N GLU A 115 -13.55 -3.05 -6.18
CA GLU A 115 -12.79 -4.22 -5.72
C GLU A 115 -11.62 -3.84 -4.81
N ARG A 116 -10.88 -2.77 -5.16
CA ARG A 116 -9.78 -2.25 -4.33
C ARG A 116 -10.30 -1.79 -2.97
N GLY A 117 -11.44 -1.08 -2.94
CA GLY A 117 -12.12 -0.67 -1.71
C GLY A 117 -12.47 -1.84 -0.80
N LEU A 118 -13.10 -2.88 -1.37
CA LEU A 118 -13.44 -4.10 -0.62
C LEU A 118 -12.21 -4.82 -0.03
N ILE A 119 -11.11 -4.88 -0.78
CA ILE A 119 -9.86 -5.48 -0.29
C ILE A 119 -9.30 -4.66 0.87
N GLN A 120 -9.31 -3.33 0.77
CA GLN A 120 -8.87 -2.43 1.84
C GLN A 120 -9.74 -2.60 3.09
N GLU A 121 -11.05 -2.60 2.97
CA GLU A 121 -11.98 -2.80 4.09
C GLU A 121 -11.72 -4.14 4.81
N ARG A 122 -11.61 -5.23 4.05
CA ARG A 122 -11.29 -6.56 4.61
C ARG A 122 -9.94 -6.57 5.32
N THR A 123 -8.94 -5.91 4.75
CA THR A 123 -7.61 -5.80 5.34
C THR A 123 -7.66 -5.00 6.65
N HIS A 124 -8.35 -3.86 6.66
CA HIS A 124 -8.53 -3.04 7.87
C HIS A 124 -9.29 -3.79 8.96
N ALA A 125 -10.39 -4.47 8.61
CA ALA A 125 -11.14 -5.30 9.53
C ALA A 125 -10.28 -6.43 10.12
N GLY A 126 -9.50 -7.11 9.27
CA GLY A 126 -8.56 -8.16 9.69
C GLY A 126 -7.47 -7.65 10.62
N LEU A 127 -6.87 -6.49 10.31
CA LEU A 127 -5.87 -5.83 11.16
C LEU A 127 -6.47 -5.38 12.51
N LYS A 128 -7.68 -4.82 12.51
CA LYS A 128 -8.40 -4.44 13.73
C LYS A 128 -8.64 -5.66 14.62
N ALA A 129 -9.13 -6.75 14.05
CA ALA A 129 -9.35 -8.00 14.77
C ALA A 129 -8.05 -8.64 15.28
N ALA A 130 -6.96 -8.55 14.51
CA ALA A 130 -5.64 -9.03 14.94
C ALA A 130 -5.09 -8.21 16.11
N ARG A 131 -5.22 -6.88 16.06
CA ARG A 131 -4.82 -5.98 17.16
C ARG A 131 -5.64 -6.21 18.42
N ALA A 132 -6.95 -6.44 18.31
CA ALA A 132 -7.83 -6.76 19.44
C ALA A 132 -7.41 -8.08 20.13
N ARG A 133 -6.82 -9.03 19.38
CA ARG A 133 -6.24 -10.27 19.90
C ARG A 133 -4.78 -10.13 20.36
N GLY A 134 -4.27 -8.90 20.53
CA GLY A 134 -2.91 -8.62 21.01
C GLY A 134 -1.80 -8.84 19.96
N ARG A 135 -2.14 -9.14 18.70
CA ARG A 135 -1.14 -9.29 17.63
C ARG A 135 -0.71 -7.91 17.15
N LYS A 136 0.53 -7.54 17.45
CA LYS A 136 1.15 -6.30 16.94
C LYS A 136 1.88 -6.61 15.64
N GLY A 137 1.52 -5.92 14.57
CA GLY A 137 2.27 -5.97 13.32
C GLY A 137 3.60 -5.20 13.45
N GLY A 138 4.44 -5.31 12.44
CA GLY A 138 5.72 -4.63 12.36
C GLY A 138 6.91 -5.60 12.29
N ARG A 139 8.11 -5.03 12.14
CA ARG A 139 9.36 -5.81 12.13
C ARG A 139 9.58 -6.41 13.53
N ARG A 140 9.90 -7.70 13.58
CA ARG A 140 10.26 -8.36 14.85
C ARG A 140 11.42 -7.60 15.51
N HIS A 141 11.37 -7.47 16.84
CA HIS A 141 12.48 -6.90 17.59
C HIS A 141 13.76 -7.69 17.30
N ALA A 142 14.86 -6.98 17.14
CA ALA A 142 16.17 -7.59 16.86
C ALA A 142 16.64 -8.49 18.00
N LEU A 143 16.22 -8.18 19.24
CA LEU A 143 16.51 -8.94 20.45
C LEU A 143 15.21 -9.48 21.07
N THR A 144 15.22 -10.76 21.43
CA THR A 144 14.15 -11.37 22.23
C THR A 144 14.24 -10.94 23.69
N ALA A 145 13.18 -11.08 24.47
CA ALA A 145 13.18 -10.77 25.91
C ALA A 145 14.29 -11.53 26.66
N GLN A 146 14.54 -12.79 26.29
CA GLN A 146 15.63 -13.60 26.85
C GLN A 146 17.01 -13.02 26.55
N LYS A 147 17.26 -12.62 25.30
CA LYS A 147 18.53 -11.97 24.91
C LYS A 147 18.72 -10.62 25.60
N ILE A 148 17.65 -9.86 25.83
CA ILE A 148 17.70 -8.60 26.58
C ILE A 148 18.07 -8.88 28.05
N ALA A 149 17.45 -9.87 28.69
CA ALA A 149 17.78 -10.27 30.06
C ALA A 149 19.23 -10.73 30.20
N MET A 150 19.68 -11.61 29.29
CA MET A 150 21.08 -12.05 29.22
C MET A 150 22.06 -10.88 29.01
N GLY A 151 21.72 -9.96 28.12
CA GLY A 151 22.55 -8.78 27.86
C GLY A 151 22.66 -7.85 29.07
N LYS A 152 21.61 -7.70 29.87
CA LYS A 152 21.65 -6.97 31.15
C LYS A 152 22.54 -7.63 32.19
N GLN A 153 22.49 -8.96 32.30
CA GLN A 153 23.36 -9.71 33.20
C GLN A 153 24.83 -9.55 32.82
N LEU A 154 25.15 -9.72 31.53
CA LEU A 154 26.51 -9.54 31.03
C LEU A 154 27.02 -8.10 31.18
N ALA A 155 26.13 -7.10 31.04
CA ALA A 155 26.47 -5.71 31.22
C ALA A 155 26.76 -5.32 32.71
N ALA A 156 26.30 -6.10 33.67
CA ALA A 156 26.56 -5.93 35.08
C ALA A 156 27.96 -6.47 35.48
N ASP A 157 28.57 -7.32 34.65
CA ASP A 157 29.92 -7.85 34.90
C ASP A 157 30.97 -6.94 34.22
N PRO A 158 31.87 -6.30 35.00
CA PRO A 158 32.90 -5.41 34.46
C PRO A 158 33.94 -6.12 33.58
N ASN A 159 33.98 -7.46 33.57
CA ASN A 159 34.90 -8.24 32.74
C ASN A 159 34.46 -8.34 31.27
N HIS A 160 33.22 -7.97 30.95
CA HIS A 160 32.71 -8.05 29.59
C HIS A 160 32.65 -6.69 28.90
N SER A 161 33.32 -6.57 27.77
CA SER A 161 33.20 -5.38 26.92
C SER A 161 31.90 -5.34 26.15
N ILE A 162 31.39 -4.14 25.86
CA ILE A 162 30.17 -3.94 25.05
C ILE A 162 30.29 -4.65 23.69
N THR A 163 31.49 -4.66 23.12
CA THR A 163 31.74 -5.31 21.83
C THR A 163 31.56 -6.83 21.89
N GLU A 164 32.00 -7.47 22.98
CA GLU A 164 31.83 -8.89 23.24
C GLU A 164 30.37 -9.23 23.49
N ILE A 165 29.68 -8.45 24.32
CA ILE A 165 28.24 -8.61 24.56
C ILE A 165 27.45 -8.52 23.23
N CYS A 166 27.76 -7.55 22.38
CA CYS A 166 27.12 -7.42 21.07
C CYS A 166 27.37 -8.64 20.18
N LYS A 167 28.59 -9.19 20.17
CA LYS A 167 28.92 -10.43 19.44
C LYS A 167 28.13 -11.63 19.96
N LEU A 168 28.06 -11.82 21.28
CA LEU A 168 27.32 -12.92 21.92
C LEU A 168 25.82 -12.85 21.64
N LEU A 169 25.23 -11.66 21.66
CA LEU A 169 23.81 -11.44 21.40
C LEU A 169 23.46 -11.45 19.90
N GLY A 170 24.47 -11.31 19.03
CA GLY A 170 24.28 -11.17 17.58
C GLY A 170 23.59 -9.86 17.20
N CYS A 171 23.97 -8.74 17.83
CA CYS A 171 23.37 -7.43 17.57
C CYS A 171 24.44 -6.34 17.36
N SER A 172 24.05 -5.21 16.75
CA SER A 172 24.90 -4.05 16.65
C SER A 172 24.93 -3.27 17.97
N GLN A 173 26.01 -2.47 18.19
CA GLN A 173 26.10 -1.58 19.35
C GLN A 173 24.89 -0.63 19.46
N ALA A 174 24.40 -0.08 18.33
CA ALA A 174 23.20 0.75 18.32
C ALA A 174 21.96 0.00 18.83
N THR A 175 21.82 -1.29 18.50
CA THR A 175 20.74 -2.16 19.01
C THR A 175 20.92 -2.44 20.49
N TYR A 176 22.15 -2.67 20.95
CA TYR A 176 22.49 -2.85 22.36
C TYR A 176 22.05 -1.64 23.19
N TYR A 177 22.49 -0.44 22.83
CA TYR A 177 22.12 0.79 23.54
C TYR A 177 20.60 1.02 23.54
N ARG A 178 19.92 0.77 22.44
CA ARG A 178 18.47 0.97 22.35
C ARG A 178 17.67 0.06 23.26
N PHE A 179 18.04 -1.20 23.39
CA PHE A 179 17.23 -2.22 24.09
C PHE A 179 17.74 -2.60 25.47
N ILE A 180 19.02 -2.44 25.76
CA ILE A 180 19.63 -2.85 27.02
C ILE A 180 19.88 -1.65 27.90
N HIS A 181 20.49 -0.60 27.39
CA HIS A 181 20.84 0.58 28.18
C HIS A 181 19.64 1.48 28.47
N SER A 182 18.71 1.69 27.52
CA SER A 182 17.51 2.49 27.74
C SER A 182 16.55 1.91 28.79
N SER A 183 16.54 0.59 28.97
CA SER A 183 15.72 -0.05 30.00
C SER A 183 16.29 0.07 31.42
N THR A 184 17.55 0.49 31.55
CA THR A 184 18.16 0.70 32.86
C THR A 184 17.83 2.09 33.43
N LEU A 185 17.48 3.04 32.56
CA LEU A 185 17.08 4.41 32.97
C LEU A 185 15.61 4.51 33.42
N LEU A 186 14.78 3.48 33.18
CA LEU A 186 13.37 3.45 33.59
C LEU A 186 13.13 2.68 34.91
N ALA A 187 14.17 2.18 35.55
CA ALA A 187 14.10 1.54 36.85
C ALA A 187 14.68 2.49 37.94
N VAL A 188 14.13 3.69 38.06
CA VAL A 188 14.23 4.50 39.28
C VAL A 188 13.03 4.11 40.15
N PRO A 189 13.24 3.54 41.34
CA PRO A 189 12.13 3.22 42.24
C PRO A 189 11.47 4.55 42.68
N GLN A 190 10.18 4.66 42.45
CA GLN A 190 9.35 5.61 43.17
C GLN A 190 9.14 5.08 44.59
N GLU A 191 10.13 5.26 45.44
CA GLU A 191 9.98 5.22 46.88
C GLU A 191 10.62 6.51 47.42
N ALA A 192 9.76 7.46 47.73
CA ALA A 192 9.89 8.46 48.80
C ALA A 192 9.06 9.71 48.51
N THR A 193 7.74 9.62 48.69
CA THR A 193 6.94 10.75 49.16
C THR A 193 5.64 10.19 49.80
N ALA A 194 5.80 9.53 50.90
CA ALA A 194 4.74 9.40 51.88
C ALA A 194 5.27 9.88 53.22
N SER A 195 4.88 11.06 53.57
CA SER A 195 4.75 11.60 54.92
C SER A 195 4.95 13.11 54.92
N ILE A 196 3.90 13.85 54.90
CA ILE A 196 3.71 14.98 55.81
C ILE A 196 2.19 15.11 55.96
N SER A 197 1.78 14.82 57.17
CA SER A 197 0.52 14.89 57.85
C SER A 197 -0.18 16.24 57.78
N GLU A 198 -1.49 16.12 57.73
CA GLU A 198 -2.47 16.80 58.60
C GLU A 198 -2.29 18.27 58.94
N THR A 199 -3.19 19.09 58.47
CA THR A 199 -4.01 19.93 59.38
C THR A 199 -5.16 20.53 58.59
N SER A 200 -6.37 20.14 58.93
CA SER A 200 -7.57 21.00 58.83
C SER A 200 -7.53 22.04 59.97
N PRO A 201 -8.18 23.19 59.89
CA PRO A 201 -9.61 23.19 60.11
C PRO A 201 -10.44 24.27 59.38
N ASP A 202 -11.73 23.94 59.30
CA ASP A 202 -12.90 24.77 59.58
C ASP A 202 -13.25 26.04 58.77
N GLY A 203 -14.50 26.08 58.40
CA GLY A 203 -15.24 27.33 58.33
C GLY A 203 -16.20 27.46 57.15
N SER A 204 -17.39 26.85 57.34
CA SER A 204 -18.73 27.44 57.09
C SER A 204 -18.92 28.39 55.88
N THR A 205 -19.90 28.20 55.15
CA THR A 205 -21.32 28.59 55.12
C THR A 205 -21.80 28.94 53.71
N GLU A 206 -22.95 28.40 53.44
CA GLU A 206 -24.12 28.97 52.74
C GLU A 206 -24.00 29.38 51.28
N SER A 207 -24.78 28.78 50.52
CA SER A 207 -26.22 28.97 50.25
C SER A 207 -26.50 29.51 48.87
N SER A 208 -27.34 28.82 48.27
CA SER A 208 -28.59 29.25 47.60
C SER A 208 -28.53 29.43 46.08
N LEU A 209 -29.24 28.52 45.48
CA LEU A 209 -30.51 28.73 44.73
C LEU A 209 -30.45 29.52 43.42
N LEU A 210 -30.93 28.97 42.44
CA LEU A 210 -32.20 29.08 41.69
C LEU A 210 -31.93 28.68 40.24
N GLN A 211 -32.52 27.60 39.82
CA GLN A 211 -33.81 27.51 39.09
C GLN A 211 -33.81 28.27 37.75
N SER A 212 -33.98 27.55 36.75
CA SER A 212 -35.22 27.27 36.05
C SER A 212 -35.26 27.67 34.59
N ARG A 213 -35.84 26.80 33.84
CA ARG A 213 -36.83 26.93 32.74
C ARG A 213 -36.25 27.06 31.34
N VAL A 214 -36.52 26.11 30.53
CA VAL A 214 -37.78 25.53 29.96
C VAL A 214 -38.17 26.22 28.64
N ILE A 215 -38.55 25.36 27.70
CA ILE A 215 -39.47 25.51 26.55
C ILE A 215 -38.78 25.91 25.24
N ALA A 216 -38.76 25.10 24.23
CA ALA A 216 -39.75 24.36 23.43
C ALA A 216 -40.18 25.14 22.17
N GLU A 217 -40.43 24.34 21.15
CA GLU A 217 -41.22 24.64 19.93
C GLU A 217 -40.50 25.46 18.84
N GLY A 218 -40.58 25.12 17.61
CA GLY A 218 -41.36 24.21 16.81
C GLY A 218 -41.28 24.69 15.38
N THR A 219 -41.42 23.74 14.53
CA THR A 219 -42.08 23.78 13.22
C THR A 219 -41.74 24.89 12.21
N ALA A 220 -41.18 24.52 11.11
CA ALA A 220 -41.76 24.61 9.76
C ALA A 220 -40.87 23.81 8.76
#